data_f66f0ee2d23545d2670c6f824769d10c
#
_entry.id   f66f0ee2d23545d2670c6f824769d10c
#
_cell.length_a   1.000
_cell.length_b   1.000
_cell.length_c   1.000
_cell.angle_alpha   90.00
_cell.angle_beta   90.00
_cell.angle_gamma   90.00
#
_symmetry.space_group_name_H-M   'P 1'
#
loop_
_entity.id
_entity.type
_entity.pdbx_description
1 polymer ?
#
loop_
_entity_poly.entity_id
_entity_poly.type
_entity_poly.pdbx_seq_one_letter_code
_entity_poly.pdbx_strand_id
1 'polypeptide(L)'
;MVATVMAAITVCAAESGAPTGVPDVLKTVAGKPVTTVETWEQVRRPEVLDLFKTHVFGRNAVERPSTLRFEPIEPDREMMEGKALRKRVNIRYSGPGGEGAIALTAFIPKAAQPVPAFVLICNRSSAKHIDPDRLTKNPFFPAEELVARGYAALAFHNGDVDPDFHDGFTNGVHAVFQPDPSVRKPDAWGTIAAWAWGASRVMDWIETQPTIDRTRVGVVGHSRGGKTALWCGATDTRFALTISNNSGCGGAKFNRMALPKSESIARINKSFPHWFCTNYKQYGDNEDALPVDQHMLVALIAPRLAYVASATLDDWAGQPGEFHSCLLASPVWRLYGQQGLVGETLPAPDTPLHQGRVGYHLRTGKHDLTLYDWQRFMDFADKHK
;
A
#
# COMPACT_ATOMS: atom_id res chain seq x y z
N MET A 1 14.92 -38.60 -38.51
CA MET A 1 13.85 -37.62 -38.60
C MET A 1 13.07 -37.71 -37.29
N VAL A 2 13.33 -36.80 -36.35
CA VAL A 2 12.60 -36.68 -35.09
C VAL A 2 11.73 -35.45 -35.22
N ALA A 3 10.42 -35.64 -35.26
CA ALA A 3 9.46 -34.55 -35.35
C ALA A 3 9.22 -33.98 -33.95
N THR A 4 9.63 -32.74 -33.73
CA THR A 4 9.36 -31.97 -32.50
C THR A 4 7.93 -31.42 -32.61
N VAL A 5 7.02 -31.94 -31.78
CA VAL A 5 5.66 -31.40 -31.62
C VAL A 5 5.75 -30.17 -30.73
N MET A 6 5.64 -28.98 -31.31
CA MET A 6 5.35 -27.76 -30.58
C MET A 6 3.88 -27.75 -30.19
N ALA A 7 3.58 -27.94 -28.89
CA ALA A 7 2.26 -27.68 -28.35
C ALA A 7 2.05 -26.16 -28.23
N ALA A 8 1.23 -25.61 -29.12
CA ALA A 8 0.75 -24.24 -28.97
C ALA A 8 -0.22 -24.16 -27.78
N ILE A 9 0.19 -23.49 -26.71
CA ILE A 9 -0.71 -23.12 -25.61
C ILE A 9 -1.56 -21.97 -26.14
N THR A 10 -2.77 -22.28 -26.59
CA THR A 10 -3.80 -21.28 -26.88
C THR A 10 -4.27 -20.70 -25.56
N VAL A 11 -3.77 -19.52 -25.20
CA VAL A 11 -4.35 -18.71 -24.13
C VAL A 11 -5.69 -18.22 -24.64
N CYS A 12 -6.78 -18.84 -24.16
CA CYS A 12 -8.12 -18.31 -24.32
C CYS A 12 -8.16 -16.92 -23.66
N ALA A 13 -8.11 -15.86 -24.46
CA ALA A 13 -8.54 -14.54 -24.07
C ALA A 13 -10.04 -14.62 -23.80
N ALA A 14 -10.45 -14.81 -22.56
CA ALA A 14 -11.82 -14.60 -22.15
C ALA A 14 -12.11 -13.12 -22.40
N GLU A 15 -13.02 -12.83 -23.34
CA GLU A 15 -13.65 -11.51 -23.49
C GLU A 15 -14.38 -11.21 -22.19
N SER A 16 -13.69 -10.58 -21.23
CA SER A 16 -14.34 -10.01 -20.08
C SER A 16 -15.03 -8.73 -20.55
N GLY A 17 -16.33 -8.82 -20.84
CA GLY A 17 -17.15 -7.64 -21.06
C GLY A 17 -16.89 -6.64 -19.94
N ALA A 18 -16.85 -5.33 -20.28
CA ALA A 18 -16.64 -4.28 -19.27
C ALA A 18 -17.66 -4.48 -18.15
N PRO A 19 -17.25 -4.53 -16.87
CA PRO A 19 -18.18 -4.78 -15.77
C PRO A 19 -19.24 -3.68 -15.73
N THR A 20 -20.49 -4.08 -15.61
CA THR A 20 -21.63 -3.17 -15.47
C THR A 20 -21.68 -2.61 -14.05
N GLY A 21 -22.16 -1.38 -13.87
CA GLY A 21 -22.32 -0.79 -12.53
C GLY A 21 -21.03 -0.27 -11.88
N VAL A 22 -19.98 -0.07 -12.65
CA VAL A 22 -18.70 0.50 -12.15
C VAL A 22 -18.93 1.93 -11.66
N PRO A 23 -18.62 2.24 -10.38
CA PRO A 23 -18.69 3.63 -9.91
C PRO A 23 -17.72 4.51 -10.69
N ASP A 24 -18.22 5.59 -11.28
CA ASP A 24 -17.38 6.54 -12.01
C ASP A 24 -16.57 7.40 -11.03
N VAL A 25 -15.24 7.31 -11.14
CA VAL A 25 -14.32 8.07 -10.29
C VAL A 25 -14.46 9.59 -10.50
N LEU A 26 -14.82 10.01 -11.72
CA LEU A 26 -15.02 11.41 -12.09
C LEU A 26 -16.47 11.87 -12.04
N LYS A 27 -17.30 11.22 -11.21
CA LYS A 27 -18.67 11.62 -10.97
C LYS A 27 -18.92 11.76 -9.47
N THR A 28 -19.44 12.91 -9.04
CA THR A 28 -19.75 13.16 -7.61
C THR A 28 -20.88 12.26 -7.13
N VAL A 29 -21.08 12.13 -5.82
CA VAL A 29 -22.23 11.43 -5.22
C VAL A 29 -23.56 12.04 -5.70
N ALA A 30 -23.60 13.36 -5.93
CA ALA A 30 -24.76 14.07 -6.49
C ALA A 30 -24.94 13.87 -8.01
N GLY A 31 -24.14 13.02 -8.64
CA GLY A 31 -24.23 12.70 -10.08
C GLY A 31 -23.61 13.74 -11.02
N LYS A 32 -22.90 14.76 -10.50
CA LYS A 32 -22.27 15.81 -11.32
C LYS A 32 -20.91 15.34 -11.87
N PRO A 33 -20.55 15.65 -13.13
CA PRO A 33 -19.24 15.32 -13.67
C PRO A 33 -18.13 16.15 -13.00
N VAL A 34 -16.95 15.52 -12.85
CA VAL A 34 -15.73 16.15 -12.35
C VAL A 34 -14.78 16.36 -13.51
N THR A 35 -14.59 17.60 -13.92
CA THR A 35 -13.83 17.96 -15.13
C THR A 35 -12.62 18.85 -14.84
N THR A 36 -12.44 19.27 -13.58
CA THR A 36 -11.34 20.17 -13.17
C THR A 36 -10.62 19.63 -11.93
N VAL A 37 -9.35 19.99 -11.78
CA VAL A 37 -8.55 19.70 -10.57
C VAL A 37 -9.24 20.24 -9.32
N GLU A 38 -9.77 21.46 -9.40
CA GLU A 38 -10.44 22.08 -8.25
C GLU A 38 -11.66 21.28 -7.80
N THR A 39 -12.53 20.85 -8.72
CA THR A 39 -13.70 20.01 -8.38
C THR A 39 -13.26 18.65 -7.83
N TRP A 40 -12.17 18.09 -8.35
CA TRP A 40 -11.60 16.86 -7.80
C TRP A 40 -11.11 17.06 -6.37
N GLU A 41 -10.24 18.03 -6.12
CA GLU A 41 -9.62 18.22 -4.80
C GLU A 41 -10.60 18.67 -3.72
N GLN A 42 -11.53 19.56 -4.06
CA GLN A 42 -12.41 20.18 -3.06
C GLN A 42 -13.71 19.39 -2.85
N VAL A 43 -14.15 18.59 -3.82
CA VAL A 43 -15.44 17.88 -3.74
C VAL A 43 -15.22 16.37 -3.86
N ARG A 44 -14.76 15.87 -5.01
CA ARG A 44 -14.82 14.43 -5.29
C ARG A 44 -13.84 13.61 -4.49
N ARG A 45 -12.58 14.07 -4.36
CA ARG A 45 -11.58 13.38 -3.55
C ARG A 45 -12.00 13.23 -2.08
N PRO A 46 -12.51 14.26 -1.39
CA PRO A 46 -13.11 14.13 -0.07
C PRO A 46 -14.28 13.14 0.00
N GLU A 47 -15.20 13.16 -0.99
CA GLU A 47 -16.30 12.19 -1.07
C GLU A 47 -15.78 10.75 -1.16
N VAL A 48 -14.86 10.48 -2.09
CA VAL A 48 -14.27 9.15 -2.27
C VAL A 48 -13.56 8.68 -1.01
N LEU A 49 -12.79 9.55 -0.38
CA LEU A 49 -12.09 9.25 0.87
C LEU A 49 -13.08 8.92 2.00
N ASP A 50 -14.17 9.68 2.11
CA ASP A 50 -15.20 9.47 3.11
C ASP A 50 -15.96 8.15 2.87
N LEU A 51 -16.25 7.81 1.62
CA LEU A 51 -16.85 6.52 1.26
C LEU A 51 -15.95 5.35 1.69
N PHE A 52 -14.63 5.40 1.43
CA PHE A 52 -13.71 4.36 1.91
C PHE A 52 -13.62 4.31 3.44
N LYS A 53 -13.61 5.45 4.13
CA LYS A 53 -13.67 5.50 5.60
C LYS A 53 -14.96 4.90 6.14
N THR A 54 -16.09 5.15 5.50
CA THR A 54 -17.38 4.66 5.98
C THR A 54 -17.57 3.17 5.69
N HIS A 55 -17.15 2.70 4.51
CA HIS A 55 -17.59 1.40 4.00
C HIS A 55 -16.50 0.33 3.98
N VAL A 56 -15.19 0.70 4.07
CA VAL A 56 -14.09 -0.26 3.89
C VAL A 56 -13.10 -0.24 5.05
N PHE A 57 -12.32 0.83 5.20
CA PHE A 57 -11.19 0.84 6.13
C PHE A 57 -11.54 1.32 7.53
N GLY A 58 -12.57 2.13 7.65
CA GLY A 58 -12.99 2.77 8.88
C GLY A 58 -12.30 4.10 9.16
N ARG A 59 -12.80 4.81 10.17
CA ARG A 59 -12.33 6.12 10.62
C ARG A 59 -11.34 5.96 11.77
N ASN A 60 -10.16 6.50 11.63
CA ASN A 60 -9.15 6.49 12.69
C ASN A 60 -9.71 7.18 13.96
N ALA A 61 -9.40 6.60 15.11
CA ALA A 61 -9.76 7.21 16.40
C ALA A 61 -8.90 8.44 16.72
N VAL A 62 -7.69 8.49 16.14
CA VAL A 62 -6.72 9.57 16.32
C VAL A 62 -5.92 9.78 15.04
N GLU A 63 -5.63 11.02 14.72
CA GLU A 63 -4.71 11.36 13.63
C GLU A 63 -3.25 11.29 14.15
N ARG A 64 -2.60 12.42 14.40
CA ARG A 64 -1.28 12.48 15.04
C ARG A 64 -1.47 12.74 16.53
N PRO A 65 -1.10 11.81 17.43
CA PRO A 65 -1.26 12.05 18.87
C PRO A 65 -0.26 13.11 19.35
N SER A 66 -0.73 13.97 20.25
CA SER A 66 0.13 14.99 20.89
C SER A 66 1.22 14.38 21.78
N THR A 67 1.05 13.12 22.17
CA THR A 67 1.99 12.35 22.99
C THR A 67 3.08 11.67 22.19
N LEU A 68 3.10 11.87 20.85
CA LEU A 68 4.08 11.23 19.96
C LEU A 68 5.50 11.68 20.32
N ARG A 69 6.40 10.70 20.53
CA ARG A 69 7.81 10.92 20.80
C ARG A 69 8.69 9.88 20.13
N PHE A 70 9.92 10.24 19.84
CA PHE A 70 10.89 9.40 19.16
C PHE A 70 12.07 9.12 20.10
N GLU A 71 12.25 7.86 20.46
CA GLU A 71 13.27 7.42 21.40
C GLU A 71 14.25 6.47 20.72
N PRO A 72 15.56 6.79 20.68
CA PRO A 72 16.55 5.82 20.17
C PRO A 72 16.47 4.51 20.98
N ILE A 73 16.46 3.37 20.29
CA ILE A 73 16.54 2.04 20.93
C ILE A 73 17.99 1.77 21.34
N GLU A 74 18.93 2.25 20.53
CA GLU A 74 20.37 2.08 20.72
C GLU A 74 21.13 3.20 19.96
N PRO A 75 22.42 3.42 20.23
CA PRO A 75 23.23 4.38 19.47
C PRO A 75 23.24 4.07 17.96
N ASP A 76 23.33 5.12 17.16
CA ASP A 76 23.51 5.01 15.71
C ASP A 76 24.78 4.20 15.38
N ARG A 77 24.70 3.33 14.38
CA ARG A 77 25.81 2.44 14.01
C ARG A 77 26.12 2.49 12.52
N GLU A 78 27.40 2.55 12.18
CA GLU A 78 27.83 2.37 10.79
C GLU A 78 27.62 0.93 10.33
N MET A 79 27.04 0.77 9.15
CA MET A 79 26.71 -0.51 8.53
C MET A 79 27.13 -0.52 7.06
N MET A 80 27.11 -1.72 6.46
CA MET A 80 27.37 -1.89 5.02
C MET A 80 28.72 -1.30 4.61
N GLU A 81 29.79 -1.70 5.34
CA GLU A 81 31.18 -1.23 5.13
C GLU A 81 31.32 0.30 5.24
N GLY A 82 30.58 0.93 6.15
CA GLY A 82 30.61 2.36 6.35
C GLY A 82 29.77 3.18 5.38
N LYS A 83 29.04 2.53 4.44
CA LYS A 83 28.21 3.22 3.42
C LYS A 83 26.90 3.73 3.97
N ALA A 84 26.40 3.19 5.07
CA ALA A 84 25.13 3.59 5.68
C ALA A 84 25.27 3.81 7.20
N LEU A 85 24.42 4.68 7.73
CA LEU A 85 24.15 4.83 9.15
C LEU A 85 22.85 4.09 9.48
N ARG A 86 22.91 3.11 10.39
CA ARG A 86 21.72 2.47 10.95
C ARG A 86 21.21 3.29 12.12
N LYS A 87 19.90 3.59 12.08
CA LYS A 87 19.15 4.13 13.21
C LYS A 87 18.06 3.15 13.60
N ARG A 88 17.89 2.94 14.91
CA ARG A 88 16.79 2.20 15.49
C ARG A 88 16.03 3.08 16.46
N VAL A 89 14.72 3.23 16.26
CA VAL A 89 13.91 4.20 17.00
C VAL A 89 12.58 3.57 17.41
N ASN A 90 12.23 3.73 18.67
CA ASN A 90 10.85 3.53 19.12
C ASN A 90 10.04 4.80 18.85
N ILE A 91 9.04 4.68 18.01
CA ILE A 91 8.01 5.71 17.81
C ILE A 91 6.92 5.45 18.86
N ARG A 92 6.97 6.18 19.96
CA ARG A 92 6.07 5.98 21.09
C ARG A 92 4.88 6.92 21.05
N TYR A 93 3.76 6.43 21.52
CA TYR A 93 2.52 7.18 21.67
C TYR A 93 1.75 6.69 22.89
N SER A 94 0.87 7.54 23.43
CA SER A 94 -0.03 7.16 24.52
C SER A 94 -1.42 7.74 24.32
N GLY A 95 -2.40 7.07 24.90
CA GLY A 95 -3.81 7.44 24.87
C GLY A 95 -4.53 6.98 26.13
N PRO A 96 -5.88 7.05 26.16
CA PRO A 96 -6.68 6.69 27.32
C PRO A 96 -6.47 5.27 27.83
N GLY A 97 -6.13 4.32 26.94
CA GLY A 97 -5.95 2.90 27.25
C GLY A 97 -4.50 2.49 27.53
N GLY A 98 -3.54 3.42 27.54
CA GLY A 98 -2.13 3.10 27.81
C GLY A 98 -1.15 3.63 26.79
N GLU A 99 -0.04 2.93 26.62
CA GLU A 99 1.05 3.30 25.70
C GLU A 99 1.26 2.25 24.61
N GLY A 100 1.78 2.71 23.45
CA GLY A 100 2.25 1.85 22.37
C GLY A 100 3.58 2.33 21.82
N ALA A 101 4.25 1.45 21.07
CA ALA A 101 5.50 1.77 20.40
C ALA A 101 5.64 1.01 19.07
N ILE A 102 6.19 1.66 18.06
CA ILE A 102 6.56 1.06 16.78
C ILE A 102 8.07 1.06 16.69
N ALA A 103 8.67 -0.12 16.55
CA ALA A 103 10.11 -0.25 16.38
C ALA A 103 10.51 -0.02 14.91
N LEU A 104 11.10 1.12 14.61
CA LEU A 104 11.60 1.48 13.30
C LEU A 104 13.08 1.12 13.17
N THR A 105 13.43 0.49 12.06
CA THR A 105 14.83 0.32 11.61
C THR A 105 15.02 1.12 10.31
N ALA A 106 16.06 1.95 10.27
CA ALA A 106 16.43 2.77 9.12
C ALA A 106 17.91 2.60 8.78
N PHE A 107 18.22 2.35 7.52
CA PHE A 107 19.57 2.38 6.95
C PHE A 107 19.64 3.57 6.00
N ILE A 108 20.40 4.60 6.39
CA ILE A 108 20.48 5.86 5.66
C ILE A 108 21.84 5.95 4.97
N PRO A 109 21.91 6.03 3.63
CA PRO A 109 23.18 6.21 2.93
C PRO A 109 23.91 7.45 3.42
N LYS A 110 25.24 7.35 3.57
CA LYS A 110 26.08 8.54 3.78
C LYS A 110 26.23 9.28 2.46
N ALA A 111 25.60 10.43 2.35
CA ALA A 111 25.58 11.26 1.15
C ALA A 111 25.75 12.75 1.52
N ALA A 112 26.22 13.55 0.55
CA ALA A 112 26.39 15.00 0.73
C ALA A 112 25.05 15.76 0.73
N GLN A 113 24.01 15.16 0.18
CA GLN A 113 22.65 15.73 0.08
C GLN A 113 21.63 14.78 0.70
N PRO A 114 20.48 15.28 1.15
CA PRO A 114 19.39 14.43 1.63
C PRO A 114 18.97 13.41 0.55
N VAL A 115 18.78 12.16 0.97
CA VAL A 115 18.47 11.04 0.07
C VAL A 115 16.98 10.70 0.06
N PRO A 116 16.43 10.21 -1.06
CA PRO A 116 15.09 9.65 -1.10
C PRO A 116 14.98 8.41 -0.23
N ALA A 117 13.77 7.99 0.13
CA ALA A 117 13.55 6.87 1.03
C ALA A 117 12.42 5.95 0.59
N PHE A 118 12.51 4.68 1.00
CA PHE A 118 11.40 3.74 0.99
C PHE A 118 11.09 3.27 2.41
N VAL A 119 9.80 3.27 2.75
CA VAL A 119 9.25 2.74 4.00
C VAL A 119 8.51 1.45 3.71
N LEU A 120 9.07 0.32 4.14
CA LEU A 120 8.41 -0.98 4.06
C LEU A 120 7.50 -1.21 5.27
N ILE A 121 6.21 -1.44 5.02
CA ILE A 121 5.27 -2.00 5.98
C ILE A 121 5.48 -3.51 5.98
N CYS A 122 6.29 -4.02 6.90
CA CYS A 122 6.65 -5.43 6.95
C CYS A 122 5.56 -6.24 7.64
N ASN A 123 4.92 -7.13 6.89
CA ASN A 123 3.89 -8.07 7.37
C ASN A 123 4.41 -9.50 7.55
N ARG A 124 5.72 -9.65 7.69
CA ARG A 124 6.42 -10.93 7.94
C ARG A 124 7.30 -10.79 9.18
N SER A 125 7.75 -11.90 9.74
CA SER A 125 8.64 -11.93 10.91
C SER A 125 9.75 -10.88 10.80
N SER A 126 9.78 -9.93 11.72
CA SER A 126 10.78 -8.85 11.75
C SER A 126 12.19 -9.41 11.87
N ALA A 127 12.40 -10.42 12.72
CA ALA A 127 13.70 -11.03 12.92
C ALA A 127 14.31 -11.64 11.64
N LYS A 128 13.46 -12.15 10.72
CA LYS A 128 13.92 -12.78 9.47
C LYS A 128 13.94 -11.81 8.28
N HIS A 129 13.11 -10.77 8.28
CA HIS A 129 12.91 -9.95 7.10
C HIS A 129 13.41 -8.52 7.27
N ILE A 130 13.40 -7.96 8.49
CA ILE A 130 14.01 -6.65 8.76
C ILE A 130 15.49 -6.83 9.18
N ASP A 131 15.74 -7.70 10.15
CA ASP A 131 17.04 -7.96 10.80
C ASP A 131 17.95 -6.71 10.86
N PRO A 132 17.87 -5.93 11.93
CA PRO A 132 18.62 -4.67 12.02
C PRO A 132 20.14 -4.84 11.97
N ASP A 133 20.67 -6.01 12.31
CA ASP A 133 22.11 -6.30 12.23
C ASP A 133 22.52 -6.87 10.87
N ARG A 134 21.57 -7.15 9.98
CA ARG A 134 21.78 -7.69 8.62
C ARG A 134 22.59 -8.99 8.60
N LEU A 135 22.52 -9.77 9.66
CA LEU A 135 23.06 -11.13 9.69
C LEU A 135 22.27 -12.04 8.73
N THR A 136 20.96 -11.78 8.63
CA THR A 136 20.09 -12.39 7.64
C THR A 136 19.71 -11.36 6.59
N LYS A 137 20.23 -11.49 5.39
CA LYS A 137 19.81 -10.68 4.23
C LYS A 137 18.62 -11.34 3.57
N ASN A 138 17.59 -10.56 3.26
CA ASN A 138 16.35 -11.08 2.72
C ASN A 138 15.86 -10.20 1.56
N PRO A 139 15.48 -10.79 0.39
CA PRO A 139 14.99 -10.03 -0.75
C PRO A 139 13.66 -9.31 -0.49
N PHE A 140 12.92 -9.69 0.55
CA PHE A 140 11.71 -8.98 0.99
C PHE A 140 12.02 -7.55 1.50
N PHE A 141 13.20 -7.34 2.09
CA PHE A 141 13.74 -6.04 2.47
C PHE A 141 15.22 -5.97 2.10
N PRO A 142 15.55 -5.67 0.83
CA PRO A 142 16.94 -5.64 0.35
C PRO A 142 17.60 -4.30 0.68
N ALA A 143 17.83 -4.03 1.96
CA ALA A 143 18.35 -2.75 2.43
C ALA A 143 19.69 -2.38 1.80
N GLU A 144 20.56 -3.37 1.54
CA GLU A 144 21.85 -3.17 0.87
C GLU A 144 21.68 -2.63 -0.55
N GLU A 145 20.73 -3.16 -1.31
CA GLU A 145 20.46 -2.74 -2.69
C GLU A 145 19.85 -1.32 -2.73
N LEU A 146 18.93 -1.04 -1.80
CA LEU A 146 18.35 0.29 -1.64
C LEU A 146 19.45 1.32 -1.32
N VAL A 147 20.30 1.04 -0.33
CA VAL A 147 21.43 1.90 0.07
C VAL A 147 22.42 2.06 -1.08
N ALA A 148 22.78 0.99 -1.77
CA ALA A 148 23.71 1.05 -2.91
C ALA A 148 23.18 1.93 -4.06
N ARG A 149 21.84 2.02 -4.21
CA ARG A 149 21.19 2.88 -5.20
C ARG A 149 20.90 4.30 -4.67
N GLY A 150 21.33 4.62 -3.45
CA GLY A 150 21.19 5.95 -2.85
C GLY A 150 19.86 6.22 -2.17
N TYR A 151 19.09 5.20 -1.83
CA TYR A 151 17.84 5.30 -1.08
C TYR A 151 18.05 4.95 0.39
N ALA A 152 17.45 5.71 1.28
CA ALA A 152 17.28 5.27 2.66
C ALA A 152 16.26 4.13 2.71
N ALA A 153 16.63 3.03 3.37
CA ALA A 153 15.81 1.85 3.53
C ALA A 153 15.23 1.82 4.95
N LEU A 154 13.92 2.00 5.08
CA LEU A 154 13.22 2.01 6.36
C LEU A 154 12.22 0.84 6.41
N ALA A 155 12.10 0.21 7.57
CA ALA A 155 11.09 -0.82 7.79
C ALA A 155 10.61 -0.84 9.23
N PHE A 156 9.32 -1.11 9.41
CA PHE A 156 8.71 -1.44 10.70
C PHE A 156 7.80 -2.67 10.55
N HIS A 157 7.57 -3.39 11.63
CA HIS A 157 6.67 -4.52 11.64
C HIS A 157 5.24 -4.05 11.91
N ASN A 158 4.28 -4.45 11.05
CA ASN A 158 2.87 -4.06 11.21
C ASN A 158 2.28 -4.49 12.56
N GLY A 159 2.71 -5.64 13.08
CA GLY A 159 2.27 -6.15 14.38
C GLY A 159 2.69 -5.29 15.58
N ASP A 160 3.64 -4.37 15.43
CA ASP A 160 3.98 -3.39 16.48
C ASP A 160 2.88 -2.33 16.63
N VAL A 161 2.09 -2.11 15.58
CA VAL A 161 0.97 -1.17 15.59
C VAL A 161 -0.29 -1.87 16.09
N ASP A 162 -0.62 -3.00 15.45
CA ASP A 162 -1.78 -3.81 15.77
C ASP A 162 -1.51 -5.26 15.35
N PRO A 163 -1.59 -6.25 16.26
CA PRO A 163 -1.39 -7.65 15.95
C PRO A 163 -2.33 -8.17 14.88
N ASP A 164 -1.81 -9.05 14.00
CA ASP A 164 -2.57 -9.57 12.87
C ASP A 164 -3.40 -10.82 13.24
N PHE A 165 -4.29 -10.65 14.20
CA PHE A 165 -5.31 -11.65 14.57
C PHE A 165 -6.54 -10.95 15.15
N HIS A 166 -7.68 -11.66 15.08
CA HIS A 166 -8.93 -11.11 15.58
C HIS A 166 -9.08 -11.35 17.09
N ASP A 167 -8.92 -10.27 17.86
CA ASP A 167 -9.07 -10.25 19.32
C ASP A 167 -10.23 -9.36 19.82
N GLY A 168 -11.08 -8.90 18.90
CA GLY A 168 -12.13 -7.93 19.22
C GLY A 168 -11.61 -6.49 19.38
N PHE A 169 -10.39 -6.19 18.88
CA PHE A 169 -9.73 -4.89 18.97
C PHE A 169 -9.37 -4.49 20.42
N THR A 170 -8.94 -5.47 21.22
CA THR A 170 -8.60 -5.30 22.64
C THR A 170 -7.11 -5.11 22.88
N ASN A 171 -6.29 -5.10 21.82
CA ASN A 171 -4.84 -4.84 21.91
C ASN A 171 -4.37 -3.82 20.86
N GLY A 172 -3.04 -3.66 20.72
CA GLY A 172 -2.43 -2.74 19.79
C GLY A 172 -2.89 -1.30 19.94
N VAL A 173 -2.85 -0.56 18.85
CA VAL A 173 -3.26 0.86 18.82
C VAL A 173 -4.74 1.05 19.12
N HIS A 174 -5.56 0.05 18.86
CA HIS A 174 -6.98 0.07 19.17
C HIS A 174 -7.21 0.16 20.68
N ALA A 175 -6.56 -0.68 21.48
CA ALA A 175 -6.64 -0.63 22.94
C ALA A 175 -6.12 0.70 23.50
N VAL A 176 -5.08 1.27 22.89
CA VAL A 176 -4.51 2.57 23.36
C VAL A 176 -5.49 3.72 23.18
N PHE A 177 -6.19 3.80 22.04
CA PHE A 177 -7.04 4.96 21.72
C PHE A 177 -8.55 4.70 21.86
N GLN A 178 -8.97 3.44 21.86
CA GLN A 178 -10.36 3.02 22.01
C GLN A 178 -10.44 1.82 22.98
N PRO A 179 -10.12 2.01 24.29
CA PRO A 179 -9.96 0.91 25.24
C PRO A 179 -11.25 0.13 25.51
N ASP A 180 -12.42 0.70 25.22
CA ASP A 180 -13.70 -0.01 25.31
C ASP A 180 -14.18 -0.44 23.93
N PRO A 181 -14.03 -1.73 23.57
CA PRO A 181 -14.46 -2.21 22.27
C PRO A 181 -15.99 -2.29 22.14
N SER A 182 -16.75 -2.25 23.23
CA SER A 182 -18.22 -2.35 23.20
C SER A 182 -18.90 -1.13 22.57
N VAL A 183 -18.21 0.04 22.57
CA VAL A 183 -18.71 1.28 21.98
C VAL A 183 -18.22 1.53 20.55
N ARG A 184 -17.54 0.55 19.92
CA ARG A 184 -17.03 0.69 18.56
C ARG A 184 -18.18 0.87 17.57
N LYS A 185 -18.09 1.93 16.75
CA LYS A 185 -19.04 2.17 15.67
C LYS A 185 -18.76 1.21 14.51
N PRO A 186 -19.77 0.92 13.66
CA PRO A 186 -19.58 0.06 12.48
C PRO A 186 -18.54 0.58 11.47
N ASP A 187 -18.29 1.89 11.45
CA ASP A 187 -17.25 2.57 10.67
C ASP A 187 -15.99 2.90 11.48
N ALA A 188 -15.77 2.29 12.64
CA ALA A 188 -14.50 2.40 13.34
C ALA A 188 -13.39 1.64 12.58
N TRP A 189 -12.18 2.18 12.61
CA TRP A 189 -11.04 1.69 11.85
C TRP A 189 -10.70 0.21 12.10
N GLY A 190 -10.47 -0.52 11.01
CA GLY A 190 -9.93 -1.88 11.08
C GLY A 190 -8.40 -1.87 11.17
N THR A 191 -7.83 -3.06 11.28
CA THR A 191 -6.39 -3.27 11.44
C THR A 191 -5.57 -2.77 10.23
N ILE A 192 -6.09 -2.86 9.00
CA ILE A 192 -5.42 -2.26 7.81
C ILE A 192 -5.26 -0.74 7.98
N ALA A 193 -6.28 -0.05 8.46
CA ALA A 193 -6.20 1.39 8.71
C ALA A 193 -5.27 1.73 9.88
N ALA A 194 -5.22 0.87 10.91
CA ALA A 194 -4.28 1.00 12.00
C ALA A 194 -2.82 0.89 11.52
N TRP A 195 -2.51 -0.09 10.67
CA TRP A 195 -1.17 -0.23 10.09
C TRP A 195 -0.79 0.95 9.19
N ALA A 196 -1.73 1.50 8.42
CA ALA A 196 -1.52 2.71 7.62
C ALA A 196 -1.24 3.94 8.50
N TRP A 197 -1.96 4.06 9.62
CA TRP A 197 -1.68 5.07 10.64
C TRP A 197 -0.25 4.91 11.18
N GLY A 198 0.21 3.69 11.44
CA GLY A 198 1.58 3.41 11.84
C GLY A 198 2.62 3.90 10.84
N ALA A 199 2.40 3.68 9.54
CA ALA A 199 3.27 4.20 8.48
C ALA A 199 3.32 5.74 8.47
N SER A 200 2.19 6.41 8.74
CA SER A 200 2.16 7.87 8.89
C SER A 200 2.97 8.35 10.10
N ARG A 201 3.06 7.56 11.17
CA ARG A 201 3.95 7.88 12.32
C ARG A 201 5.43 7.73 11.97
N VAL A 202 5.77 6.79 11.06
CA VAL A 202 7.12 6.72 10.50
C VAL A 202 7.44 7.97 9.69
N MET A 203 6.47 8.48 8.89
CA MET A 203 6.65 9.75 8.17
C MET A 203 6.86 10.93 9.11
N ASP A 204 6.19 10.98 10.27
CA ASP A 204 6.42 12.00 11.29
C ASP A 204 7.86 11.98 11.81
N TRP A 205 8.47 10.79 11.96
CA TRP A 205 9.88 10.68 12.31
C TRP A 205 10.80 11.11 11.16
N ILE A 206 10.48 10.75 9.92
CA ILE A 206 11.27 11.15 8.74
C ILE A 206 11.36 12.67 8.66
N GLU A 207 10.30 13.41 8.96
CA GLU A 207 10.30 14.88 8.98
C GLU A 207 11.32 15.49 9.95
N THR A 208 11.79 14.71 10.93
CA THR A 208 12.86 15.12 11.88
C THR A 208 14.27 14.79 11.38
N GLN A 209 14.43 14.10 10.24
CA GLN A 209 15.70 13.61 9.74
C GLN A 209 16.24 14.49 8.59
N PRO A 210 17.22 15.36 8.84
CA PRO A 210 17.73 16.27 7.78
C PRO A 210 18.48 15.53 6.65
N THR A 211 18.86 14.26 6.86
CA THR A 211 19.54 13.41 5.89
C THR A 211 18.60 12.69 4.92
N ILE A 212 17.28 12.78 5.14
CA ILE A 212 16.27 12.18 4.27
C ILE A 212 15.50 13.29 3.57
N ASP A 213 15.37 13.18 2.25
CA ASP A 213 14.51 14.07 1.47
C ASP A 213 13.04 13.67 1.66
N ARG A 214 12.37 14.36 2.57
CA ARG A 214 10.96 14.13 2.91
C ARG A 214 9.98 14.30 1.76
N THR A 215 10.40 14.93 0.66
CA THR A 215 9.56 15.13 -0.53
C THR A 215 9.65 13.96 -1.50
N ARG A 216 10.57 13.00 -1.26
CA ARG A 216 10.79 11.81 -2.10
C ARG A 216 10.75 10.51 -1.28
N VAL A 217 9.71 10.36 -0.47
CA VAL A 217 9.48 9.16 0.34
C VAL A 217 8.42 8.28 -0.31
N GLY A 218 8.76 7.01 -0.54
CA GLY A 218 7.84 5.97 -1.00
C GLY A 218 7.37 5.08 0.16
N VAL A 219 6.09 4.71 0.19
CA VAL A 219 5.55 3.65 1.07
C VAL A 219 5.32 2.39 0.28
N VAL A 220 5.79 1.25 0.82
CA VAL A 220 5.76 -0.06 0.14
C VAL A 220 5.11 -1.09 1.05
N GLY A 221 4.27 -1.93 0.48
CA GLY A 221 3.74 -3.09 1.17
C GLY A 221 3.42 -4.25 0.24
N HIS A 222 3.46 -5.45 0.80
CA HIS A 222 3.14 -6.71 0.12
C HIS A 222 1.88 -7.33 0.72
N SER A 223 1.01 -7.91 -0.13
CA SER A 223 -0.19 -8.60 0.33
C SER A 223 -1.08 -7.66 1.17
N ARG A 224 -1.40 -8.03 2.42
CA ARG A 224 -2.08 -7.13 3.39
C ARG A 224 -1.32 -5.81 3.60
N GLY A 225 0.01 -5.84 3.57
CA GLY A 225 0.82 -4.62 3.59
C GLY A 225 0.63 -3.76 2.34
N GLY A 226 0.35 -4.35 1.17
CA GLY A 226 0.01 -3.63 -0.06
C GLY A 226 -1.34 -2.91 0.01
N LYS A 227 -2.35 -3.55 0.63
CA LYS A 227 -3.63 -2.91 0.96
C LYS A 227 -3.40 -1.71 1.89
N THR A 228 -2.53 -1.91 2.90
CA THR A 228 -2.13 -0.89 3.87
C THR A 228 -1.40 0.28 3.20
N ALA A 229 -0.47 0.00 2.28
CA ALA A 229 0.27 1.03 1.56
C ALA A 229 -0.66 1.91 0.72
N LEU A 230 -1.63 1.31 -0.01
CA LEU A 230 -2.64 2.07 -0.77
C LEU A 230 -3.47 2.98 0.15
N TRP A 231 -3.96 2.46 1.27
CA TRP A 231 -4.73 3.26 2.21
C TRP A 231 -3.87 4.36 2.86
N CYS A 232 -2.61 4.06 3.19
CA CYS A 232 -1.66 5.06 3.67
C CYS A 232 -1.46 6.17 2.65
N GLY A 233 -1.17 5.84 1.38
CA GLY A 233 -0.99 6.82 0.32
C GLY A 233 -2.26 7.65 0.02
N ALA A 234 -3.45 7.07 0.20
CA ALA A 234 -4.73 7.78 0.04
C ALA A 234 -4.96 8.80 1.17
N THR A 235 -4.55 8.49 2.40
CA THR A 235 -4.83 9.29 3.61
C THR A 235 -3.68 10.22 4.00
N ASP A 236 -2.43 9.89 3.69
CA ASP A 236 -1.24 10.70 3.99
C ASP A 236 -0.55 11.17 2.71
N THR A 237 -0.80 12.41 2.34
CA THR A 237 -0.30 13.01 1.10
C THR A 237 1.20 13.33 1.11
N ARG A 238 1.90 13.15 2.22
CA ARG A 238 3.36 13.34 2.34
C ARG A 238 4.16 12.25 1.64
N PHE A 239 3.57 11.06 1.44
CA PHE A 239 4.21 10.01 0.64
C PHE A 239 4.14 10.36 -0.84
N ALA A 240 5.30 10.58 -1.47
CA ALA A 240 5.41 10.94 -2.88
C ALA A 240 5.14 9.77 -3.83
N LEU A 241 5.35 8.54 -3.36
CA LEU A 241 5.15 7.30 -4.12
C LEU A 241 4.45 6.26 -3.23
N THR A 242 3.40 5.65 -3.76
CA THR A 242 2.66 4.57 -3.08
C THR A 242 2.80 3.28 -3.87
N ILE A 243 3.28 2.22 -3.23
CA ILE A 243 3.58 0.94 -3.88
C ILE A 243 2.78 -0.18 -3.23
N SER A 244 1.94 -0.82 -4.03
CA SER A 244 1.11 -1.96 -3.66
C SER A 244 1.53 -3.20 -4.41
N ASN A 245 2.08 -4.19 -3.71
CA ASN A 245 2.54 -5.44 -4.31
C ASN A 245 1.59 -6.58 -3.93
N ASN A 246 1.02 -7.27 -4.94
CA ASN A 246 0.16 -8.45 -4.78
C ASN A 246 -0.95 -8.26 -3.72
N SER A 247 -1.68 -7.16 -3.81
CA SER A 247 -2.55 -6.74 -2.69
C SER A 247 -3.96 -7.32 -2.72
N GLY A 248 -4.46 -7.74 -3.87
CA GLY A 248 -5.76 -8.43 -3.97
C GLY A 248 -6.97 -7.61 -3.54
N CYS A 249 -8.01 -8.29 -3.07
CA CYS A 249 -9.27 -7.71 -2.61
C CYS A 249 -9.05 -6.74 -1.43
N GLY A 250 -9.70 -5.59 -1.44
CA GLY A 250 -9.46 -4.52 -0.46
C GLY A 250 -8.10 -3.81 -0.64
N GLY A 251 -7.29 -4.25 -1.62
CA GLY A 251 -6.08 -3.61 -2.12
C GLY A 251 -6.30 -3.02 -3.50
N ALA A 252 -5.52 -3.47 -4.51
CA ALA A 252 -5.62 -2.97 -5.87
C ALA A 252 -6.60 -3.75 -6.76
N LYS A 253 -7.04 -4.96 -6.37
CA LYS A 253 -7.92 -5.78 -7.21
C LYS A 253 -9.29 -5.14 -7.35
N PHE A 254 -9.70 -4.87 -8.58
CA PHE A 254 -11.06 -4.45 -8.92
C PHE A 254 -12.07 -5.53 -8.50
N ASN A 255 -12.95 -5.22 -7.54
CA ASN A 255 -13.81 -6.22 -6.90
C ASN A 255 -14.87 -6.77 -7.86
N ARG A 256 -15.51 -5.90 -8.67
CA ARG A 256 -16.56 -6.28 -9.61
C ARG A 256 -16.10 -7.12 -10.80
N MET A 257 -14.79 -7.36 -10.92
CA MET A 257 -14.27 -8.32 -11.90
C MET A 257 -14.35 -9.73 -11.34
N ALA A 258 -15.23 -10.54 -11.90
CA ALA A 258 -15.39 -11.94 -11.53
C ALA A 258 -14.15 -12.75 -11.94
N LEU A 259 -13.30 -13.08 -10.96
CA LEU A 259 -12.11 -13.91 -11.12
C LEU A 259 -12.24 -15.13 -10.19
N PRO A 260 -12.56 -16.32 -10.71
CA PRO A 260 -13.01 -17.46 -9.89
C PRO A 260 -12.07 -17.92 -8.79
N LYS A 261 -10.75 -17.74 -8.98
CA LYS A 261 -9.73 -18.15 -8.00
C LYS A 261 -9.29 -17.02 -7.10
N SER A 262 -9.73 -15.79 -7.35
CA SER A 262 -9.27 -14.64 -6.59
C SER A 262 -10.02 -14.46 -5.28
N GLU A 263 -9.42 -13.70 -4.40
CA GLU A 263 -10.02 -13.27 -3.13
C GLU A 263 -11.27 -12.42 -3.38
N SER A 264 -12.37 -12.69 -2.65
CA SER A 264 -13.61 -11.92 -2.66
C SER A 264 -13.83 -11.19 -1.34
N ILE A 265 -14.76 -10.23 -1.30
CA ILE A 265 -15.13 -9.50 -0.08
C ILE A 265 -15.66 -10.47 0.99
N ALA A 266 -16.50 -11.43 0.62
CA ALA A 266 -16.99 -12.46 1.54
C ALA A 266 -15.85 -13.25 2.17
N ARG A 267 -14.91 -13.70 1.32
CA ARG A 267 -13.81 -14.56 1.74
C ARG A 267 -12.82 -13.83 2.63
N ILE A 268 -12.45 -12.59 2.30
CA ILE A 268 -11.50 -11.81 3.10
C ILE A 268 -12.08 -11.45 4.48
N ASN A 269 -13.35 -11.07 4.55
CA ASN A 269 -14.03 -10.76 5.81
C ASN A 269 -14.22 -12.00 6.70
N LYS A 270 -14.41 -13.18 6.10
CA LYS A 270 -14.48 -14.44 6.85
C LYS A 270 -13.11 -14.84 7.40
N SER A 271 -12.06 -14.73 6.60
CA SER A 271 -10.70 -15.16 6.98
C SER A 271 -10.01 -14.16 7.91
N PHE A 272 -10.28 -12.88 7.75
CA PHE A 272 -9.63 -11.78 8.47
C PHE A 272 -10.65 -10.73 8.93
N PRO A 273 -11.54 -11.07 9.87
CA PRO A 273 -12.67 -10.23 10.28
C PRO A 273 -12.26 -8.92 10.96
N HIS A 274 -10.99 -8.74 11.29
CA HIS A 274 -10.39 -7.56 11.92
C HIS A 274 -9.77 -6.56 10.93
N TRP A 275 -9.52 -6.96 9.67
CA TRP A 275 -8.77 -6.09 8.73
C TRP A 275 -9.52 -4.83 8.33
N PHE A 276 -10.83 -4.91 8.17
CA PHE A 276 -11.67 -3.81 7.70
C PHE A 276 -12.70 -3.39 8.76
N CYS A 277 -13.36 -2.27 8.54
CA CYS A 277 -14.47 -1.85 9.40
C CYS A 277 -15.67 -2.83 9.27
N THR A 278 -16.55 -2.80 10.28
CA THR A 278 -17.71 -3.70 10.31
C THR A 278 -18.64 -3.50 9.11
N ASN A 279 -18.77 -2.26 8.61
CA ASN A 279 -19.60 -1.97 7.45
C ASN A 279 -19.17 -2.73 6.17
N TYR A 280 -17.89 -3.07 6.03
CA TYR A 280 -17.40 -3.79 4.84
C TYR A 280 -17.98 -5.19 4.71
N LYS A 281 -18.38 -5.81 5.83
CA LYS A 281 -18.92 -7.17 5.87
C LYS A 281 -20.25 -7.32 5.13
N GLN A 282 -21.07 -6.24 5.04
CA GLN A 282 -22.35 -6.28 4.36
C GLN A 282 -22.26 -6.47 2.83
N TYR A 283 -21.07 -6.26 2.26
CA TYR A 283 -20.84 -6.36 0.80
C TYR A 283 -20.33 -7.74 0.37
N GLY A 284 -20.20 -8.71 1.28
CA GLY A 284 -19.65 -10.03 0.99
C GLY A 284 -20.41 -10.80 -0.10
N ASP A 285 -21.73 -10.74 -0.07
CA ASP A 285 -22.59 -11.40 -1.05
C ASP A 285 -23.28 -10.40 -2.01
N ASN A 286 -22.89 -9.15 -1.96
CA ASN A 286 -23.47 -8.06 -2.76
C ASN A 286 -22.41 -6.98 -3.04
N GLU A 287 -21.35 -7.35 -3.75
CA GLU A 287 -20.23 -6.45 -4.08
C GLU A 287 -20.70 -5.24 -4.91
N ASP A 288 -21.77 -5.38 -5.70
CA ASP A 288 -22.32 -4.30 -6.51
C ASP A 288 -22.97 -3.18 -5.69
N ALA A 289 -23.40 -3.45 -4.46
CA ALA A 289 -23.93 -2.43 -3.55
C ALA A 289 -22.83 -1.57 -2.90
N LEU A 290 -21.56 -1.97 -2.97
CA LEU A 290 -20.44 -1.16 -2.45
C LEU A 290 -20.34 0.13 -3.28
N PRO A 291 -20.39 1.33 -2.66
CA PRO A 291 -20.40 2.60 -3.40
C PRO A 291 -19.05 2.99 -4.01
N VAL A 292 -18.02 2.18 -3.81
CA VAL A 292 -16.64 2.36 -4.32
C VAL A 292 -16.14 1.08 -4.98
N ASP A 293 -15.06 1.19 -5.75
CA ASP A 293 -14.22 0.06 -6.10
C ASP A 293 -12.74 0.48 -6.12
N GLN A 294 -11.82 -0.47 -6.20
CA GLN A 294 -10.41 -0.27 -5.88
C GLN A 294 -9.68 0.70 -6.81
N HIS A 295 -10.16 0.90 -8.04
CA HIS A 295 -9.67 1.98 -8.92
C HIS A 295 -9.82 3.37 -8.29
N MET A 296 -10.88 3.58 -7.49
CA MET A 296 -11.08 4.84 -6.78
C MET A 296 -10.07 5.00 -5.64
N LEU A 297 -9.66 3.90 -4.99
CA LEU A 297 -8.57 3.92 -3.99
C LEU A 297 -7.24 4.32 -4.62
N VAL A 298 -6.89 3.72 -5.78
CA VAL A 298 -5.71 4.10 -6.55
C VAL A 298 -5.77 5.57 -6.97
N ALA A 299 -6.93 6.04 -7.41
CA ALA A 299 -7.15 7.43 -7.85
C ALA A 299 -6.93 8.47 -6.74
N LEU A 300 -7.17 8.13 -5.46
CA LEU A 300 -6.89 9.01 -4.31
C LEU A 300 -5.41 9.40 -4.17
N ILE A 301 -4.51 8.68 -4.84
CA ILE A 301 -3.07 8.96 -4.81
C ILE A 301 -2.71 10.10 -5.77
N ALA A 302 -3.50 10.32 -6.83
CA ALA A 302 -3.24 11.39 -7.79
C ALA A 302 -3.08 12.77 -7.11
N PRO A 303 -2.19 13.65 -7.62
CA PRO A 303 -1.32 13.50 -8.79
C PRO A 303 0.04 12.82 -8.49
N ARG A 304 0.26 12.32 -7.27
CA ARG A 304 1.48 11.66 -6.83
C ARG A 304 1.69 10.33 -7.59
N LEU A 305 2.83 9.72 -7.38
CA LEU A 305 3.16 8.44 -8.01
C LEU A 305 2.44 7.27 -7.34
N ALA A 306 1.84 6.39 -8.13
CA ALA A 306 1.30 5.12 -7.69
C ALA A 306 1.98 3.96 -8.45
N TYR A 307 2.19 2.83 -7.79
CA TYR A 307 2.73 1.64 -8.42
C TYR A 307 1.99 0.41 -7.92
N VAL A 308 1.53 -0.43 -8.84
CA VAL A 308 0.91 -1.72 -8.52
C VAL A 308 1.74 -2.82 -9.15
N ALA A 309 2.00 -3.87 -8.39
CA ALA A 309 2.77 -5.02 -8.83
C ALA A 309 2.02 -6.31 -8.57
N SER A 310 2.01 -7.20 -9.56
CA SER A 310 1.36 -8.49 -9.54
C SER A 310 2.34 -9.61 -9.87
N ALA A 311 1.96 -10.88 -9.64
CA ALA A 311 2.77 -12.04 -9.98
C ALA A 311 1.94 -13.08 -10.73
N THR A 312 2.55 -13.74 -11.75
CA THR A 312 1.86 -14.64 -12.70
C THR A 312 1.19 -15.86 -12.05
N LEU A 313 1.72 -16.33 -10.92
CA LEU A 313 1.23 -17.50 -10.18
C LEU A 313 0.43 -17.10 -8.93
N ASP A 314 -0.05 -15.85 -8.86
CA ASP A 314 -0.85 -15.34 -7.74
C ASP A 314 -2.29 -15.06 -8.18
N ASP A 315 -3.00 -16.12 -8.57
CA ASP A 315 -4.42 -16.04 -8.94
C ASP A 315 -5.28 -15.45 -7.80
N TRP A 316 -4.83 -15.61 -6.56
CA TRP A 316 -5.51 -15.10 -5.38
C TRP A 316 -5.58 -13.57 -5.34
N ALA A 317 -4.50 -12.88 -5.71
CA ALA A 317 -4.48 -11.43 -5.81
C ALA A 317 -5.29 -10.90 -7.01
N GLY A 318 -5.52 -11.72 -8.04
CA GLY A 318 -6.34 -11.35 -9.20
C GLY A 318 -5.68 -10.29 -10.07
N GLN A 319 -4.56 -10.63 -10.69
CA GLN A 319 -3.71 -9.72 -11.48
C GLN A 319 -4.46 -8.89 -12.53
N PRO A 320 -5.42 -9.44 -13.30
CA PRO A 320 -6.19 -8.63 -14.25
C PRO A 320 -7.00 -7.53 -13.55
N GLY A 321 -7.53 -7.81 -12.36
CA GLY A 321 -8.27 -6.84 -11.56
C GLY A 321 -7.36 -5.74 -10.99
N GLU A 322 -6.14 -6.08 -10.55
CA GLU A 322 -5.15 -5.09 -10.08
C GLU A 322 -4.72 -4.16 -11.22
N PHE A 323 -4.47 -4.69 -12.41
CA PHE A 323 -4.17 -3.90 -13.60
C PHE A 323 -5.34 -3.00 -14.02
N HIS A 324 -6.56 -3.55 -14.02
CA HIS A 324 -7.76 -2.84 -14.41
C HIS A 324 -8.07 -1.64 -13.51
N SER A 325 -7.80 -1.76 -12.21
CA SER A 325 -7.90 -0.64 -11.28
C SER A 325 -6.94 0.50 -11.63
N CYS A 326 -5.74 0.20 -12.10
CA CYS A 326 -4.79 1.23 -12.56
C CYS A 326 -5.29 1.96 -13.80
N LEU A 327 -5.90 1.24 -14.75
CA LEU A 327 -6.51 1.83 -15.95
C LEU A 327 -7.65 2.76 -15.60
N LEU A 328 -8.61 2.29 -14.78
CA LEU A 328 -9.81 3.05 -14.40
C LEU A 328 -9.51 4.24 -13.49
N ALA A 329 -8.39 4.22 -12.74
CA ALA A 329 -7.93 5.35 -11.94
C ALA A 329 -7.27 6.46 -12.78
N SER A 330 -6.70 6.12 -13.93
CA SER A 330 -5.87 6.99 -14.77
C SER A 330 -6.55 8.31 -15.22
N PRO A 331 -7.88 8.38 -15.44
CA PRO A 331 -8.55 9.63 -15.76
C PRO A 331 -8.29 10.77 -14.76
N VAL A 332 -8.05 10.47 -13.48
CA VAL A 332 -7.80 11.49 -12.47
C VAL A 332 -6.46 12.20 -12.71
N TRP A 333 -5.40 11.48 -13.10
CA TRP A 333 -4.12 12.12 -13.47
C TRP A 333 -4.26 13.03 -14.70
N ARG A 334 -5.17 12.70 -15.62
CA ARG A 334 -5.43 13.57 -16.79
C ARG A 334 -6.00 14.93 -16.41
N LEU A 335 -6.75 15.03 -15.31
CA LEU A 335 -7.19 16.35 -14.79
C LEU A 335 -6.01 17.28 -14.50
N TYR A 336 -4.88 16.72 -14.04
CA TYR A 336 -3.64 17.47 -13.76
C TYR A 336 -2.72 17.63 -14.99
N GLY A 337 -3.21 17.29 -16.19
CA GLY A 337 -2.38 17.33 -17.40
C GLY A 337 -1.31 16.24 -17.45
N GLN A 338 -1.45 15.18 -16.64
CA GLN A 338 -0.50 14.08 -16.52
C GLN A 338 -1.09 12.79 -17.08
N GLN A 339 -0.24 11.86 -17.50
CA GLN A 339 -0.67 10.50 -17.86
C GLN A 339 -0.70 9.62 -16.60
N GLY A 340 -1.80 8.88 -16.39
CA GLY A 340 -1.89 7.81 -15.41
C GLY A 340 -1.08 6.58 -15.85
N LEU A 341 -1.69 5.41 -15.93
CA LEU A 341 -1.08 4.22 -16.51
C LEU A 341 -1.01 4.39 -18.04
N VAL A 342 0.16 4.13 -18.63
CA VAL A 342 0.36 4.09 -20.07
C VAL A 342 0.45 2.63 -20.50
N GLY A 343 -0.61 2.13 -21.11
CA GLY A 343 -0.84 0.75 -21.53
C GLY A 343 -2.33 0.44 -21.45
N GLU A 344 -2.86 -0.33 -22.42
CA GLU A 344 -4.30 -0.64 -22.53
C GLU A 344 -4.61 -2.08 -22.13
N THR A 345 -3.62 -2.95 -22.19
CA THR A 345 -3.74 -4.38 -21.90
C THR A 345 -2.75 -4.81 -20.83
N LEU A 346 -3.08 -5.88 -20.11
CA LEU A 346 -2.19 -6.49 -19.14
C LEU A 346 -0.84 -6.81 -19.83
N PRO A 347 0.30 -6.29 -19.32
CA PRO A 347 1.58 -6.49 -19.97
C PRO A 347 2.01 -7.96 -19.93
N ALA A 348 2.87 -8.35 -20.87
CA ALA A 348 3.58 -9.62 -20.77
C ALA A 348 4.38 -9.69 -19.47
N PRO A 349 4.58 -10.89 -18.90
CA PRO A 349 5.40 -11.05 -17.72
C PRO A 349 6.76 -10.37 -17.87
N ASP A 350 7.23 -9.77 -16.78
CA ASP A 350 8.52 -9.08 -16.67
C ASP A 350 8.72 -7.88 -17.62
N THR A 351 7.59 -7.33 -18.13
CA THR A 351 7.58 -6.12 -18.97
C THR A 351 6.91 -4.96 -18.22
N PRO A 352 7.68 -4.12 -17.50
CA PRO A 352 7.11 -3.08 -16.67
C PRO A 352 6.59 -1.89 -17.50
N LEU A 353 5.50 -1.29 -17.03
CA LEU A 353 4.91 -0.07 -17.56
C LEU A 353 5.29 1.11 -16.63
N HIS A 354 6.23 1.95 -17.07
CA HIS A 354 6.82 3.02 -16.26
C HIS A 354 6.63 4.43 -16.89
N GLN A 355 5.86 4.56 -17.98
CA GLN A 355 5.82 5.81 -18.76
C GLN A 355 4.97 6.91 -18.11
N GLY A 356 3.89 6.53 -17.45
CA GLY A 356 3.00 7.47 -16.77
C GLY A 356 3.28 7.59 -15.27
N ARG A 357 2.41 8.32 -14.57
CA ARG A 357 2.48 8.52 -13.10
C ARG A 357 1.95 7.31 -12.31
N VAL A 358 1.30 6.39 -12.99
CA VAL A 358 0.94 5.07 -12.46
C VAL A 358 1.82 4.03 -13.13
N GLY A 359 2.62 3.33 -12.34
CA GLY A 359 3.44 2.21 -12.78
C GLY A 359 2.73 0.88 -12.56
N TYR A 360 3.06 -0.11 -13.39
CA TYR A 360 2.59 -1.48 -13.22
C TYR A 360 3.62 -2.48 -13.72
N HIS A 361 3.73 -3.64 -13.06
CA HIS A 361 4.35 -4.83 -13.64
C HIS A 361 3.64 -6.11 -13.24
N LEU A 362 3.73 -7.10 -14.12
CA LEU A 362 3.38 -8.49 -13.84
C LEU A 362 4.68 -9.29 -13.77
N ARG A 363 5.11 -9.68 -12.57
CA ARG A 363 6.35 -10.47 -12.39
C ARG A 363 6.09 -11.95 -12.60
N THR A 364 7.02 -12.65 -13.23
CA THR A 364 7.03 -14.12 -13.23
C THR A 364 7.24 -14.65 -11.81
N GLY A 365 6.36 -15.53 -11.33
CA GLY A 365 6.50 -16.21 -10.04
C GLY A 365 5.27 -16.16 -9.14
N LYS A 366 5.49 -16.52 -7.86
CA LYS A 366 4.46 -16.71 -6.83
C LYS A 366 4.17 -15.41 -6.06
N HIS A 367 3.18 -15.48 -5.17
CA HIS A 367 2.85 -14.45 -4.17
C HIS A 367 4.04 -14.13 -3.27
N ASP A 368 4.80 -13.07 -3.59
CA ASP A 368 5.98 -12.63 -2.86
C ASP A 368 6.35 -11.18 -3.16
N LEU A 369 7.24 -10.60 -2.35
CA LEU A 369 7.97 -9.36 -2.63
C LEU A 369 9.45 -9.72 -2.78
N THR A 370 9.98 -9.52 -3.97
CA THR A 370 11.30 -10.00 -4.37
C THR A 370 12.24 -8.85 -4.74
N LEU A 371 13.51 -9.16 -4.94
CA LEU A 371 14.49 -8.19 -5.41
C LEU A 371 14.10 -7.61 -6.79
N TYR A 372 13.48 -8.41 -7.67
CA TYR A 372 12.96 -7.93 -8.95
C TYR A 372 11.95 -6.79 -8.74
N ASP A 373 10.98 -6.98 -7.85
CA ASP A 373 9.96 -5.97 -7.56
C ASP A 373 10.62 -4.67 -7.09
N TRP A 374 11.56 -4.75 -6.14
CA TRP A 374 12.30 -3.59 -5.63
C TRP A 374 13.10 -2.86 -6.70
N GLN A 375 13.75 -3.59 -7.62
CA GLN A 375 14.44 -2.99 -8.75
C GLN A 375 13.47 -2.19 -9.64
N ARG A 376 12.28 -2.74 -9.92
CA ARG A 376 11.26 -2.03 -10.72
C ARG A 376 10.73 -0.80 -9.98
N PHE A 377 10.55 -0.87 -8.67
CA PHE A 377 10.13 0.28 -7.86
C PHE A 377 11.17 1.41 -7.88
N MET A 378 12.44 1.07 -7.73
CA MET A 378 13.54 2.03 -7.83
C MET A 378 13.67 2.61 -9.24
N ASP A 379 13.56 1.79 -10.30
CA ASP A 379 13.58 2.24 -11.69
C ASP A 379 12.47 3.27 -11.97
N PHE A 380 11.27 2.99 -11.45
CA PHE A 380 10.13 3.90 -11.58
C PHE A 380 10.36 5.20 -10.80
N ALA A 381 10.84 5.11 -9.56
CA ALA A 381 11.14 6.29 -8.75
C ALA A 381 12.25 7.15 -9.39
N ASP A 382 13.31 6.51 -9.93
CA ASP A 382 14.40 7.20 -10.60
C ASP A 382 13.96 7.94 -11.87
N LYS A 383 13.02 7.37 -12.61
CA LYS A 383 12.48 7.98 -13.83
C LYS A 383 11.65 9.23 -13.56
N HIS A 384 11.06 9.33 -12.38
CA HIS A 384 10.13 10.41 -12.02
C HIS A 384 10.70 11.37 -10.95
N LYS A 385 12.04 11.46 -10.88
CA LYS A 385 12.77 12.40 -9.99
C LYS A 385 12.50 13.84 -10.33
#